data_f4553eb9046bc3395294e4bb7005a67c
#
_entry.id   f4553eb9046bc3395294e4bb7005a67c
#
_cell.length_a   1.000
_cell.length_b   1.000
_cell.length_c   1.000
_cell.angle_alpha   90.00
_cell.angle_beta   90.00
_cell.angle_gamma   90.00
#
_symmetry.space_group_name_H-M   'P 1'
#
loop_
_entity.id
_entity.type
_entity.pdbx_description
1 polymer ?
#
loop_
_entity_poly.entity_id
_entity_poly.type
_entity_poly.pdbx_seq_one_letter_code
_entity_poly.pdbx_strand_id
1 'polypeptide(L)'
;MTMQSVADHLGVGKPLLYNYVTSREELVRMAQARASRKVEMPENTGQPWAVWILQYAAAVFDILTADGDLLEAWIEGSPQPVADVGSVIMWVDVLSQHGFSGEEALLLRSAVSHLVIGAAAGSKHRLAMKKKARSYQEGLHAAFSQLPTRQANTLTPYIDMLARGIEPGSWEFALYLLLQGVSQSRSLIGAPLQSLPFSELTLPQN
;
A
#
# COMPACT_ATOMS: atom_id res chain seq x y z
N MET A 1 -20.72 0.01 -6.70
CA MET A 1 -21.73 -0.65 -5.81
C MET A 1 -22.93 0.25 -5.58
N THR A 2 -24.17 -0.25 -5.69
CA THR A 2 -25.41 0.52 -5.42
C THR A 2 -26.15 -0.11 -4.25
N MET A 3 -27.01 0.68 -3.57
CA MET A 3 -27.87 0.16 -2.49
C MET A 3 -28.80 -0.97 -2.98
N GLN A 4 -29.24 -0.92 -4.25
CA GLN A 4 -30.04 -1.98 -4.83
C GLN A 4 -29.23 -3.25 -4.99
N SER A 5 -28.00 -3.18 -5.55
CA SER A 5 -27.16 -4.36 -5.74
C SER A 5 -26.78 -5.04 -4.42
N VAL A 6 -26.67 -4.28 -3.33
CA VAL A 6 -26.44 -4.85 -1.98
C VAL A 6 -27.68 -5.54 -1.46
N ALA A 7 -28.86 -4.92 -1.61
CA ALA A 7 -30.13 -5.51 -1.20
C ALA A 7 -30.38 -6.85 -1.93
N ASP A 8 -30.16 -6.86 -3.24
CA ASP A 8 -30.29 -8.05 -4.07
C ASP A 8 -29.34 -9.18 -3.64
N HIS A 9 -28.06 -8.81 -3.34
CA HIS A 9 -27.06 -9.77 -2.88
C HIS A 9 -27.40 -10.38 -1.50
N LEU A 10 -28.00 -9.58 -0.62
CA LEU A 10 -28.43 -10.01 0.72
C LEU A 10 -29.82 -10.69 0.71
N GLY A 11 -30.53 -10.72 -0.43
CA GLY A 11 -31.88 -11.26 -0.54
C GLY A 11 -32.91 -10.47 0.26
N VAL A 12 -32.72 -9.16 0.46
CA VAL A 12 -33.60 -8.30 1.25
C VAL A 12 -34.14 -7.14 0.43
N GLY A 13 -35.22 -6.52 0.89
CA GLY A 13 -35.73 -5.30 0.28
C GLY A 13 -34.84 -4.08 0.56
N LYS A 14 -34.63 -3.20 -0.42
CA LYS A 14 -33.90 -1.96 -0.25
C LYS A 14 -34.33 -1.11 0.96
N PRO A 15 -35.65 -1.00 1.29
CA PRO A 15 -36.08 -0.28 2.50
C PRO A 15 -35.51 -0.85 3.79
N LEU A 16 -35.27 -2.18 3.85
CA LEU A 16 -34.70 -2.80 5.04
C LEU A 16 -33.25 -2.34 5.28
N LEU A 17 -32.46 -2.09 4.24
CA LEU A 17 -31.12 -1.54 4.39
C LEU A 17 -31.12 -0.16 5.03
N TYR A 18 -32.12 0.67 4.68
CA TYR A 18 -32.24 2.02 5.24
C TYR A 18 -32.64 2.06 6.73
N ASN A 19 -33.04 0.93 7.31
CA ASN A 19 -33.22 0.81 8.76
C ASN A 19 -31.87 0.68 9.51
N TYR A 20 -30.80 0.33 8.80
CA TYR A 20 -29.46 0.10 9.38
C TYR A 20 -28.43 1.16 8.97
N VAL A 21 -28.65 1.80 7.81
CA VAL A 21 -27.74 2.81 7.27
C VAL A 21 -28.54 3.93 6.61
N THR A 22 -28.11 5.16 6.81
CA THR A 22 -28.81 6.34 6.27
C THR A 22 -28.42 6.64 4.82
N SER A 23 -27.27 6.17 4.38
CA SER A 23 -26.76 6.41 3.04
C SER A 23 -25.85 5.28 2.54
N ARG A 24 -25.56 5.30 1.21
CA ARG A 24 -24.56 4.43 0.59
C ARG A 24 -23.17 4.64 1.23
N GLU A 25 -22.83 5.87 1.48
CA GLU A 25 -21.55 6.28 2.06
C GLU A 25 -21.38 5.71 3.47
N GLU A 26 -22.45 5.68 4.26
CA GLU A 26 -22.46 5.06 5.59
C GLU A 26 -22.29 3.55 5.50
N LEU A 27 -22.96 2.88 4.56
CA LEU A 27 -22.79 1.45 4.33
C LEU A 27 -21.35 1.11 3.93
N VAL A 28 -20.76 1.91 3.03
CA VAL A 28 -19.36 1.74 2.63
C VAL A 28 -18.44 1.91 3.82
N ARG A 29 -18.62 2.95 4.65
CA ARG A 29 -17.84 3.14 5.87
C ARG A 29 -17.94 1.97 6.85
N MET A 30 -19.13 1.42 7.06
CA MET A 30 -19.33 0.25 7.92
C MET A 30 -18.62 -0.99 7.35
N ALA A 31 -18.71 -1.21 6.05
CA ALA A 31 -18.02 -2.31 5.38
C ALA A 31 -16.49 -2.17 5.50
N GLN A 32 -15.96 -0.98 5.30
CA GLN A 32 -14.54 -0.66 5.44
C GLN A 32 -14.06 -0.86 6.88
N ALA A 33 -14.80 -0.34 7.87
CA ALA A 33 -14.49 -0.55 9.28
C ALA A 33 -14.48 -2.04 9.67
N ARG A 34 -15.37 -2.83 9.06
CA ARG A 34 -15.39 -4.29 9.27
C ARG A 34 -14.23 -4.99 8.57
N ALA A 35 -13.87 -4.58 7.35
CA ALA A 35 -12.73 -5.11 6.62
C ALA A 35 -11.42 -4.82 7.37
N SER A 36 -11.24 -3.58 7.83
CA SER A 36 -10.07 -3.18 8.61
C SER A 36 -9.92 -3.97 9.93
N ARG A 37 -11.03 -4.40 10.54
CA ARG A 37 -10.99 -5.23 11.77
C ARG A 37 -10.56 -6.69 11.52
N LYS A 38 -10.62 -7.17 10.27
CA LYS A 38 -10.18 -8.54 9.92
C LYS A 38 -8.67 -8.63 9.72
N VAL A 39 -8.00 -7.51 9.72
CA VAL A 39 -6.55 -7.47 9.54
C VAL A 39 -5.90 -7.60 10.88
N GLU A 40 -5.15 -8.66 11.03
CA GLU A 40 -4.20 -8.81 12.12
C GLU A 40 -3.05 -7.84 11.89
N MET A 41 -3.14 -6.66 12.51
CA MET A 41 -2.02 -5.74 12.54
C MET A 41 -0.86 -6.37 13.32
N PRO A 42 0.40 -6.12 12.93
CA PRO A 42 1.52 -6.71 13.63
C PRO A 42 1.56 -6.28 15.09
N GLU A 43 1.61 -7.26 15.97
CA GLU A 43 1.82 -7.00 17.39
C GLU A 43 3.20 -6.41 17.64
N ASN A 44 3.31 -5.56 18.64
CA ASN A 44 4.62 -5.12 19.13
C ASN A 44 5.20 -6.17 20.06
N THR A 45 6.09 -6.99 19.53
CA THR A 45 6.79 -8.06 20.27
C THR A 45 8.21 -7.64 20.68
N GLY A 46 8.54 -6.33 20.59
CA GLY A 46 9.89 -5.82 20.83
C GLY A 46 10.82 -5.93 19.62
N GLN A 47 10.29 -6.25 18.45
CA GLN A 47 11.06 -6.26 17.19
C GLN A 47 11.57 -4.86 16.85
N PRO A 48 12.64 -4.73 16.03
CA PRO A 48 13.09 -3.45 15.53
C PRO A 48 11.96 -2.67 14.86
N TRP A 49 11.91 -1.35 15.08
CA TRP A 49 10.86 -0.48 14.56
C TRP A 49 10.65 -0.61 13.05
N ALA A 50 11.74 -0.76 12.30
CA ALA A 50 11.66 -0.91 10.85
C ALA A 50 11.05 -2.25 10.42
N VAL A 51 11.31 -3.33 11.16
CA VAL A 51 10.68 -4.64 10.93
C VAL A 51 9.18 -4.55 11.20
N TRP A 52 8.78 -3.88 12.29
CA TRP A 52 7.37 -3.66 12.59
C TRP A 52 6.67 -2.86 11.47
N ILE A 53 7.33 -1.79 10.96
CA ILE A 53 6.77 -1.00 9.85
C ILE A 53 6.63 -1.83 8.57
N LEU A 54 7.60 -2.68 8.25
CA LEU A 54 7.53 -3.59 7.10
C LEU A 54 6.34 -4.55 7.22
N GLN A 55 6.15 -5.15 8.39
CA GLN A 55 5.01 -6.04 8.66
C GLN A 55 3.68 -5.29 8.55
N TYR A 56 3.60 -4.08 9.11
CA TYR A 56 2.42 -3.22 9.00
C TYR A 56 2.11 -2.87 7.53
N ALA A 57 3.11 -2.45 6.79
CA ALA A 57 2.96 -2.07 5.39
C ALA A 57 2.50 -3.25 4.53
N ALA A 58 3.06 -4.45 4.75
CA ALA A 58 2.64 -5.67 4.07
C ALA A 58 1.17 -6.02 4.37
N ALA A 59 0.77 -5.99 5.64
CA ALA A 59 -0.61 -6.25 6.04
C ALA A 59 -1.59 -5.27 5.39
N VAL A 60 -1.27 -3.97 5.38
CA VAL A 60 -2.11 -2.95 4.73
C VAL A 60 -2.14 -3.14 3.21
N PHE A 61 -1.01 -3.46 2.57
CA PHE A 61 -0.94 -3.74 1.15
C PHE A 61 -1.83 -4.91 0.75
N ASP A 62 -1.78 -6.00 1.51
CA ASP A 62 -2.59 -7.20 1.26
C ASP A 62 -4.08 -6.91 1.33
N ILE A 63 -4.51 -6.09 2.30
CA ILE A 63 -5.90 -5.66 2.43
C ILE A 63 -6.33 -4.86 1.20
N LEU A 64 -5.56 -3.82 0.87
CA LEU A 64 -5.91 -2.89 -0.21
C LEU A 64 -5.90 -3.59 -1.58
N THR A 65 -5.09 -4.63 -1.75
CA THR A 65 -5.07 -5.43 -2.99
C THR A 65 -6.14 -6.49 -3.03
N ALA A 66 -6.55 -7.04 -1.88
CA ALA A 66 -7.65 -8.01 -1.80
C ALA A 66 -9.03 -7.37 -1.99
N ASP A 67 -9.20 -6.10 -1.59
CA ASP A 67 -10.46 -5.36 -1.66
C ASP A 67 -10.31 -4.07 -2.47
N GLY A 68 -10.74 -4.12 -3.74
CA GLY A 68 -10.64 -2.99 -4.65
C GLY A 68 -11.56 -1.81 -4.27
N ASP A 69 -12.69 -2.05 -3.63
CA ASP A 69 -13.62 -1.01 -3.17
C ASP A 69 -13.01 -0.26 -1.97
N LEU A 70 -12.27 -0.98 -1.11
CA LEU A 70 -11.55 -0.38 0.00
C LEU A 70 -10.43 0.54 -0.50
N LEU A 71 -9.65 0.09 -1.49
CA LEU A 71 -8.61 0.90 -2.11
C LEU A 71 -9.20 2.18 -2.74
N GLU A 72 -10.31 2.08 -3.47
CA GLU A 72 -10.99 3.24 -4.06
C GLU A 72 -11.43 4.23 -2.98
N ALA A 73 -12.03 3.75 -1.90
CA ALA A 73 -12.45 4.60 -0.80
C ALA A 73 -11.27 5.32 -0.12
N TRP A 74 -10.10 4.69 -0.04
CA TRP A 74 -8.89 5.34 0.47
C TRP A 74 -8.37 6.42 -0.48
N ILE A 75 -8.41 6.17 -1.78
CA ILE A 75 -8.00 7.15 -2.81
C ILE A 75 -8.97 8.34 -2.85
N GLU A 76 -10.26 8.11 -2.70
CA GLU A 76 -11.30 9.14 -2.68
C GLU A 76 -11.31 9.96 -1.36
N GLY A 77 -10.48 9.61 -0.38
CA GLY A 77 -10.36 10.33 0.88
C GLY A 77 -11.59 10.20 1.78
N SER A 78 -12.30 9.08 1.69
CA SER A 78 -13.44 8.81 2.57
C SER A 78 -12.98 8.78 4.04
N PRO A 79 -13.45 9.70 4.91
CA PRO A 79 -12.96 9.79 6.27
C PRO A 79 -13.33 8.54 7.07
N GLN A 80 -12.33 7.96 7.74
CA GLN A 80 -12.44 6.79 8.61
C GLN A 80 -11.98 7.13 10.04
N PRO A 81 -12.61 8.07 10.75
CA PRO A 81 -12.06 8.67 11.97
C PRO A 81 -11.69 7.63 13.05
N VAL A 82 -12.52 6.60 13.22
CA VAL A 82 -12.31 5.61 14.29
C VAL A 82 -11.16 4.63 13.97
N ALA A 83 -11.08 4.18 12.73
CA ALA A 83 -9.98 3.30 12.30
C ALA A 83 -8.65 4.08 12.25
N ASP A 84 -8.68 5.34 11.86
CA ASP A 84 -7.52 6.22 11.86
C ASP A 84 -6.98 6.47 13.26
N VAL A 85 -7.82 6.76 14.24
CA VAL A 85 -7.38 6.99 15.63
C VAL A 85 -6.67 5.76 16.20
N GLY A 86 -7.22 4.56 16.00
CA GLY A 86 -6.58 3.32 16.46
C GLY A 86 -5.19 3.10 15.82
N SER A 87 -5.08 3.34 14.53
CA SER A 87 -3.81 3.26 13.82
C SER A 87 -2.81 4.31 14.29
N VAL A 88 -3.26 5.56 14.51
CA VAL A 88 -2.40 6.64 15.04
C VAL A 88 -1.83 6.27 16.40
N ILE A 89 -2.66 5.81 17.33
CA ILE A 89 -2.23 5.41 18.68
C ILE A 89 -1.16 4.32 18.56
N MET A 90 -1.43 3.27 17.80
CA MET A 90 -0.51 2.14 17.61
C MET A 90 0.86 2.59 17.07
N TRP A 91 0.88 3.48 16.07
CA TRP A 91 2.12 4.00 15.50
C TRP A 91 2.92 4.82 16.52
N VAL A 92 2.24 5.70 17.26
CA VAL A 92 2.90 6.52 18.29
C VAL A 92 3.43 5.64 19.41
N ASP A 93 2.64 4.67 19.90
CA ASP A 93 3.05 3.78 20.98
C ASP A 93 4.26 2.91 20.61
N VAL A 94 4.26 2.31 19.43
CA VAL A 94 5.38 1.47 18.98
C VAL A 94 6.63 2.32 18.77
N LEU A 95 6.52 3.42 18.03
CA LEU A 95 7.71 4.19 17.66
C LEU A 95 8.28 4.99 18.82
N SER A 96 7.47 5.41 19.79
CA SER A 96 7.97 6.07 21.00
C SER A 96 8.92 5.18 21.82
N GLN A 97 8.70 3.88 21.84
CA GLN A 97 9.58 2.90 22.50
C GLN A 97 10.97 2.83 21.82
N HIS A 98 11.06 3.27 20.58
CA HIS A 98 12.30 3.38 19.80
C HIS A 98 12.83 4.80 19.71
N GLY A 99 12.34 5.71 20.59
CA GLY A 99 12.83 7.08 20.72
C GLY A 99 12.37 8.04 19.62
N PHE A 100 11.30 7.72 18.88
CA PHE A 100 10.64 8.67 17.97
C PHE A 100 9.72 9.60 18.77
N SER A 101 9.66 10.87 18.38
CA SER A 101 8.60 11.76 18.83
C SER A 101 7.26 11.39 18.20
N GLY A 102 6.15 11.84 18.79
CA GLY A 102 4.83 11.63 18.21
C GLY A 102 4.71 12.23 16.80
N GLU A 103 5.31 13.40 16.57
CA GLU A 103 5.34 14.05 15.26
C GLU A 103 6.10 13.21 14.22
N GLU A 104 7.30 12.73 14.55
CA GLU A 104 8.09 11.84 13.68
C GLU A 104 7.32 10.56 13.34
N ALA A 105 6.64 9.96 14.33
CA ALA A 105 5.84 8.77 14.13
C ALA A 105 4.70 9.01 13.14
N LEU A 106 4.01 10.15 13.23
CA LEU A 106 2.91 10.51 12.35
C LEU A 106 3.38 10.86 10.93
N LEU A 107 4.49 11.56 10.79
CA LEU A 107 5.09 11.86 9.49
C LEU A 107 5.52 10.57 8.79
N LEU A 108 6.17 9.65 9.52
CA LEU A 108 6.59 8.36 8.97
C LEU A 108 5.39 7.49 8.59
N ARG A 109 4.35 7.44 9.46
CA ARG A 109 3.08 6.77 9.13
C ARG A 109 2.49 7.30 7.82
N SER A 110 2.44 8.61 7.65
CA SER A 110 1.91 9.24 6.45
C SER A 110 2.71 8.85 5.20
N ALA A 111 4.04 8.91 5.28
CA ALA A 111 4.92 8.52 4.18
C ALA A 111 4.74 7.05 3.77
N VAL A 112 4.69 6.14 4.75
CA VAL A 112 4.44 4.71 4.51
C VAL A 112 3.05 4.49 3.91
N SER A 113 2.02 5.17 4.41
CA SER A 113 0.66 5.07 3.88
C SER A 113 0.59 5.49 2.41
N HIS A 114 1.19 6.61 2.03
CA HIS A 114 1.23 7.07 0.65
C HIS A 114 1.94 6.06 -0.26
N LEU A 115 3.06 5.48 0.20
CA LEU A 115 3.80 4.47 -0.54
C LEU A 115 2.95 3.21 -0.76
N VAL A 116 2.32 2.69 0.29
CA VAL A 116 1.51 1.45 0.22
C VAL A 116 0.25 1.64 -0.63
N ILE A 117 -0.46 2.76 -0.48
CA ILE A 117 -1.64 3.07 -1.30
C ILE A 117 -1.25 3.18 -2.78
N GLY A 118 -0.15 3.90 -3.08
CA GLY A 118 0.37 4.01 -4.44
C GLY A 118 0.76 2.65 -5.04
N ALA A 119 1.39 1.80 -4.24
CA ALA A 119 1.76 0.43 -4.63
C ALA A 119 0.53 -0.45 -4.91
N ALA A 120 -0.49 -0.40 -4.04
CA ALA A 120 -1.74 -1.14 -4.21
C ALA A 120 -2.50 -0.67 -5.47
N ALA A 121 -2.58 0.63 -5.70
CA ALA A 121 -3.16 1.20 -6.93
C ALA A 121 -2.40 0.74 -8.19
N GLY A 122 -1.07 0.76 -8.15
CA GLY A 122 -0.22 0.25 -9.21
C GLY A 122 -0.41 -1.24 -9.47
N SER A 123 -0.64 -2.03 -8.42
CA SER A 123 -0.94 -3.47 -8.52
C SER A 123 -2.27 -3.73 -9.24
N LYS A 124 -3.32 -2.98 -8.88
CA LYS A 124 -4.62 -3.06 -9.56
C LYS A 124 -4.48 -2.69 -11.05
N HIS A 125 -3.71 -1.65 -11.36
CA HIS A 125 -3.44 -1.25 -12.74
C HIS A 125 -2.71 -2.35 -13.53
N ARG A 126 -1.69 -3.00 -12.95
CA ARG A 126 -0.97 -4.13 -13.59
C ARG A 126 -1.88 -5.30 -13.92
N LEU A 127 -2.80 -5.66 -13.03
CA LEU A 127 -3.76 -6.74 -13.28
C LEU A 127 -4.68 -6.40 -14.46
N ALA A 128 -5.11 -5.15 -14.57
CA ALA A 128 -5.87 -4.67 -15.72
C ALA A 128 -5.04 -4.68 -17.02
N MET A 129 -3.76 -4.31 -16.93
CA MET A 129 -2.82 -4.29 -18.06
C MET A 129 -2.38 -5.69 -18.49
N LYS A 130 -2.30 -6.69 -17.59
CA LYS A 130 -2.03 -8.09 -17.98
C LYS A 130 -3.02 -8.61 -19.01
N LYS A 131 -4.26 -8.16 -18.98
CA LYS A 131 -5.27 -8.47 -20.02
C LYS A 131 -4.95 -7.81 -21.37
N LYS A 132 -4.14 -6.75 -21.39
CA LYS A 132 -3.70 -5.98 -22.56
C LYS A 132 -2.18 -6.07 -22.80
N ALA A 133 -1.47 -6.93 -22.08
CA ALA A 133 -0.01 -6.95 -22.01
C ALA A 133 0.65 -7.09 -23.38
N ARG A 134 0.09 -7.94 -24.25
CA ARG A 134 0.63 -8.15 -25.61
C ARG A 134 0.61 -6.85 -26.43
N SER A 135 -0.49 -6.13 -26.40
CA SER A 135 -0.65 -4.85 -27.11
C SER A 135 0.29 -3.76 -26.56
N TYR A 136 0.55 -3.76 -25.26
CA TYR A 136 1.46 -2.79 -24.63
C TYR A 136 2.92 -3.07 -24.99
N GLN A 137 3.34 -4.34 -24.94
CA GLN A 137 4.68 -4.75 -25.35
C GLN A 137 4.94 -4.46 -26.82
N GLU A 138 3.99 -4.80 -27.70
CA GLU A 138 4.07 -4.51 -29.11
C GLU A 138 4.17 -3.00 -29.38
N GLY A 139 3.39 -2.19 -28.64
CA GLY A 139 3.45 -0.73 -28.71
C GLY A 139 4.79 -0.15 -28.24
N LEU A 140 5.35 -0.69 -27.15
CA LEU A 140 6.69 -0.33 -26.68
C LEU A 140 7.77 -0.66 -27.72
N HIS A 141 7.79 -1.87 -28.25
CA HIS A 141 8.75 -2.27 -29.27
C HIS A 141 8.63 -1.38 -30.53
N ALA A 142 7.42 -1.08 -30.97
CA ALA A 142 7.18 -0.16 -32.08
C ALA A 142 7.69 1.26 -31.79
N ALA A 143 7.48 1.78 -30.57
CA ALA A 143 8.01 3.08 -30.18
C ALA A 143 9.54 3.09 -30.12
N PHE A 144 10.16 2.04 -29.59
CA PHE A 144 11.61 1.90 -29.53
C PHE A 144 12.25 1.82 -30.92
N SER A 145 11.61 1.15 -31.88
CA SER A 145 12.12 1.05 -33.26
C SER A 145 12.16 2.39 -34.00
N GLN A 146 11.43 3.39 -33.52
CA GLN A 146 11.41 4.76 -34.07
C GLN A 146 12.45 5.69 -33.42
N LEU A 147 13.15 5.23 -32.36
CA LEU A 147 14.14 6.06 -31.69
C LEU A 147 15.44 6.16 -32.51
N PRO A 148 16.16 7.30 -32.44
CA PRO A 148 17.51 7.41 -32.94
C PRO A 148 18.41 6.32 -32.32
N THR A 149 19.30 5.76 -33.11
CA THR A 149 20.14 4.60 -32.73
C THR A 149 20.82 4.78 -31.35
N ARG A 150 21.31 5.98 -31.03
CA ARG A 150 21.93 6.27 -29.73
C ARG A 150 20.96 6.07 -28.56
N GLN A 151 19.73 6.53 -28.70
CA GLN A 151 18.70 6.41 -27.66
C GLN A 151 18.20 4.97 -27.56
N ALA A 152 17.98 4.30 -28.69
CA ALA A 152 17.60 2.91 -28.75
C ALA A 152 18.64 2.04 -28.00
N ASN A 153 19.94 2.22 -28.29
CA ASN A 153 21.02 1.47 -27.61
C ASN A 153 21.06 1.70 -26.10
N THR A 154 20.75 2.92 -25.64
CA THR A 154 20.68 3.22 -24.20
C THR A 154 19.53 2.50 -23.51
N LEU A 155 18.39 2.34 -24.18
CA LEU A 155 17.17 1.79 -23.58
C LEU A 155 16.99 0.29 -23.82
N THR A 156 17.64 -0.28 -24.84
CA THR A 156 17.52 -1.72 -25.17
C THR A 156 17.73 -2.65 -23.97
N PRO A 157 18.73 -2.43 -23.07
CA PRO A 157 18.91 -3.29 -21.90
C PRO A 157 17.74 -3.30 -20.92
N TYR A 158 16.90 -2.29 -20.97
CA TYR A 158 15.80 -2.09 -20.01
C TYR A 158 14.41 -2.36 -20.61
N ILE A 159 14.34 -2.76 -21.90
CA ILE A 159 13.07 -2.89 -22.63
C ILE A 159 12.15 -3.92 -21.97
N ASP A 160 12.72 -5.05 -21.54
CA ASP A 160 11.94 -6.11 -20.89
C ASP A 160 11.45 -5.70 -19.50
N MET A 161 12.27 -4.95 -18.76
CA MET A 161 11.88 -4.39 -17.47
C MET A 161 10.75 -3.38 -17.63
N LEU A 162 10.83 -2.50 -18.61
CA LEU A 162 9.78 -1.52 -18.93
C LEU A 162 8.52 -2.22 -19.41
N ALA A 163 8.64 -3.26 -20.23
CA ALA A 163 7.51 -4.01 -20.76
C ALA A 163 6.77 -4.82 -19.67
N ARG A 164 7.49 -5.34 -18.70
CA ARG A 164 6.90 -6.03 -17.54
C ARG A 164 6.24 -5.07 -16.56
N GLY A 165 6.57 -3.79 -16.63
CA GLY A 165 6.14 -2.77 -15.68
C GLY A 165 6.87 -2.87 -14.34
N ILE A 166 6.36 -2.16 -13.33
CA ILE A 166 6.94 -2.21 -11.99
C ILE A 166 6.75 -3.62 -11.43
N GLU A 167 7.85 -4.34 -11.17
CA GLU A 167 7.81 -5.72 -10.68
C GLU A 167 7.19 -5.83 -9.28
N PRO A 168 6.61 -7.00 -8.93
CA PRO A 168 6.33 -7.32 -7.53
C PRO A 168 7.62 -7.14 -6.72
N GLY A 169 7.53 -6.50 -5.55
CA GLY A 169 8.71 -6.22 -4.72
C GLY A 169 9.32 -4.83 -4.89
N SER A 170 8.88 -4.05 -5.88
CA SER A 170 9.41 -2.68 -6.06
C SER A 170 8.98 -1.72 -4.97
N TRP A 171 7.81 -1.91 -4.38
CA TRP A 171 7.33 -1.08 -3.28
C TRP A 171 8.04 -1.43 -1.97
N GLU A 172 8.35 -2.69 -1.74
CA GLU A 172 9.16 -3.14 -0.60
C GLU A 172 10.56 -2.53 -0.68
N PHE A 173 11.15 -2.47 -1.87
CA PHE A 173 12.42 -1.81 -2.08
C PHE A 173 12.33 -0.29 -1.82
N ALA A 174 11.26 0.37 -2.28
CA ALA A 174 11.04 1.79 -2.01
C ALA A 174 10.84 2.05 -0.50
N LEU A 175 10.07 1.20 0.17
CA LEU A 175 9.90 1.24 1.62
C LEU A 175 11.23 1.06 2.35
N TYR A 176 12.03 0.09 1.92
CA TYR A 176 13.37 -0.12 2.46
C TYR A 176 14.23 1.14 2.34
N LEU A 177 14.28 1.78 1.17
CA LEU A 177 15.04 3.02 0.98
C LEU A 177 14.53 4.15 1.89
N LEU A 178 13.22 4.26 2.07
CA LEU A 178 12.61 5.22 3.01
C LEU A 178 13.10 4.95 4.44
N LEU A 179 13.01 3.72 4.90
CA LEU A 179 13.41 3.34 6.25
C LEU A 179 14.92 3.50 6.48
N GLN A 180 15.75 3.21 5.48
CA GLN A 180 17.18 3.48 5.52
C GLN A 180 17.47 4.98 5.65
N GLY A 181 16.76 5.82 4.89
CA GLY A 181 16.89 7.27 4.97
C GLY A 181 16.55 7.81 6.35
N VAL A 182 15.44 7.35 6.94
CA VAL A 182 15.03 7.69 8.31
C VAL A 182 16.09 7.23 9.31
N SER A 183 16.57 6.00 9.15
CA SER A 183 17.62 5.41 9.97
C SER A 183 18.88 6.28 9.98
N GLN A 184 19.39 6.65 8.80
CA GLN A 184 20.58 7.48 8.67
C GLN A 184 20.38 8.90 9.23
N SER A 185 19.23 9.49 8.98
CA SER A 185 18.90 10.83 9.51
C SER A 185 18.92 10.84 11.05
N ARG A 186 18.42 9.78 11.68
CA ARG A 186 18.41 9.65 13.13
C ARG A 186 19.82 9.38 13.70
N SER A 187 20.70 8.66 12.98
CA SER A 187 22.09 8.48 13.41
C SER A 187 22.86 9.78 13.44
N LEU A 188 22.56 10.70 12.55
CA LEU A 188 23.13 12.05 12.55
C LEU A 188 22.66 12.90 13.74
N ILE A 189 21.51 12.57 14.33
CA ILE A 189 20.93 13.23 15.50
C ILE A 189 21.36 12.56 16.82
N GLY A 190 22.16 11.50 16.76
CA GLY A 190 22.72 10.83 17.96
C GLY A 190 21.87 9.68 18.50
N ALA A 191 20.86 9.21 17.80
CA ALA A 191 20.13 8.01 18.18
C ALA A 191 20.85 6.76 17.67
N PRO A 192 21.12 5.73 18.51
CA PRO A 192 21.74 4.50 18.06
C PRO A 192 20.78 3.74 17.16
N LEU A 193 21.22 3.46 15.94
CA LEU A 193 20.49 2.68 14.97
C LEU A 193 20.88 1.23 15.04
N GLN A 194 19.87 0.39 15.23
CA GLN A 194 20.03 -1.02 14.92
C GLN A 194 20.05 -1.18 13.38
N SER A 195 21.08 -1.85 12.88
CA SER A 195 21.16 -2.19 11.45
C SER A 195 19.91 -2.95 11.04
N LEU A 196 19.26 -2.50 9.96
CA LEU A 196 18.15 -3.26 9.38
C LEU A 196 18.72 -4.56 8.81
N PRO A 197 18.23 -5.72 9.23
CA PRO A 197 18.67 -6.99 8.67
C PRO A 197 18.07 -7.14 7.25
N PHE A 198 18.85 -6.81 6.24
CA PHE A 198 18.48 -7.07 4.84
C PHE A 198 18.28 -8.56 4.56
N SER A 199 18.95 -9.41 5.34
CA SER A 199 18.89 -10.86 5.21
C SER A 199 17.54 -11.48 5.62
N GLU A 200 16.70 -10.72 6.33
CA GLU A 200 15.36 -11.19 6.74
C GLU A 200 14.24 -10.72 5.81
N LEU A 201 14.54 -9.81 4.89
CA LEU A 201 13.66 -9.49 3.78
C LEU A 201 13.78 -10.59 2.71
N THR A 202 13.20 -11.75 2.99
CA THR A 202 12.95 -12.74 1.95
C THR A 202 11.98 -12.13 0.95
N LEU A 203 12.55 -11.56 -0.12
CA LEU A 203 11.78 -11.33 -1.33
C LEU A 203 11.14 -12.67 -1.71
N PRO A 204 9.84 -12.71 -2.03
CA PRO A 204 9.22 -13.94 -2.47
C PRO A 204 10.05 -14.48 -3.64
N GLN A 205 10.71 -15.61 -3.43
CA GLN A 205 11.35 -16.36 -4.50
C GLN A 205 10.24 -16.90 -5.39
N ASN A 206 10.28 -16.55 -6.67
CA ASN A 206 9.37 -17.01 -7.72
C ASN A 206 9.25 -18.53 -7.77
#